data_d9fcaf7dc7b56dcbe4b2bed43c76ab19
#
_entry.id   d9fcaf7dc7b56dcbe4b2bed43c76ab19
#
_cell.length_a   1.000
_cell.length_b   1.000
_cell.length_c   1.000
_cell.angle_alpha   90.00
_cell.angle_beta   90.00
_cell.angle_gamma   90.00
#
_symmetry.space_group_name_H-M   'P 1'
#
loop_
_entity.id
_entity.type
_entity.pdbx_description
1 polymer ?
#
loop_
_entity_poly.entity_id
_entity_poly.type
_entity_poly.pdbx_seq_one_letter_code
_entity_poly.pdbx_strand_id
1 'polypeptide(L)'
;MNLSERLTDDMKQAMKNQDKFKLAVIRMMRASVKNLEIDLKRPLDDSEVLDILSREIKQRKDSLQEFKKAGRDDLVADLAVEIEIISQYLPEQLTEEEIQEIVTQTIHELGASSKADMGKVMSALMPKTKGRADGKLVNQFVQQLLK
;
A
#
# COMPACT_ATOMS: atom_id res chain seq x y z
N MET A 1 0.50 -20.52 0.03
CA MET A 1 -0.75 -19.82 -0.28
C MET A 1 -0.41 -18.43 -0.80
N ASN A 2 -0.88 -18.10 -2.00
CA ASN A 2 -0.68 -16.76 -2.53
C ASN A 2 -1.70 -15.76 -1.93
N LEU A 3 -1.53 -14.47 -2.23
CA LEU A 3 -2.41 -13.45 -1.65
C LEU A 3 -3.87 -13.59 -2.09
N SER A 4 -4.12 -13.96 -3.34
CA SER A 4 -5.49 -14.17 -3.82
C SER A 4 -6.18 -15.32 -3.08
N GLU A 5 -5.46 -16.41 -2.85
CA GLU A 5 -5.95 -17.55 -2.08
C GLU A 5 -6.19 -17.17 -0.62
N ARG A 6 -5.29 -16.38 -0.04
CA ARG A 6 -5.41 -15.89 1.33
C ARG A 6 -6.66 -15.02 1.49
N LEU A 7 -6.91 -14.12 0.53
CA LEU A 7 -8.13 -13.30 0.53
C LEU A 7 -9.40 -14.17 0.49
N THR A 8 -9.39 -15.21 -0.32
CA THR A 8 -10.52 -16.14 -0.41
C THR A 8 -10.73 -16.89 0.90
N ASP A 9 -9.65 -17.38 1.50
CA ASP A 9 -9.72 -18.10 2.77
C ASP A 9 -10.22 -17.20 3.90
N ASP A 10 -9.68 -15.99 4.00
CA ASP A 10 -10.10 -15.02 5.01
C ASP A 10 -11.54 -14.59 4.82
N MET A 11 -12.04 -14.54 3.58
CA MET A 11 -13.44 -14.29 3.29
C MET A 11 -14.32 -15.39 3.91
N LYS A 12 -13.94 -16.64 3.72
CA LYS A 12 -14.66 -17.79 4.29
C LYS A 12 -14.66 -17.74 5.82
N GLN A 13 -13.52 -17.39 6.42
CA GLN A 13 -13.42 -17.25 7.87
C GLN A 13 -14.31 -16.12 8.41
N ALA A 14 -14.33 -14.98 7.73
CA ALA A 14 -15.20 -13.86 8.11
C ALA A 14 -16.67 -14.24 8.01
N MET A 15 -17.06 -15.04 7.01
CA MET A 15 -18.42 -15.57 6.89
C MET A 15 -18.78 -16.48 8.07
N LYS A 16 -17.88 -17.40 8.44
CA LYS A 16 -18.08 -18.30 9.58
C LYS A 16 -18.20 -17.55 10.89
N ASN A 17 -17.39 -16.52 11.07
CA ASN A 17 -17.36 -15.71 12.28
C ASN A 17 -18.46 -14.64 12.32
N GLN A 18 -19.24 -14.54 11.27
CA GLN A 18 -20.32 -13.55 11.12
C GLN A 18 -19.79 -12.11 11.29
N ASP A 19 -18.53 -11.87 10.88
CA ASP A 19 -17.90 -10.57 10.90
C ASP A 19 -18.25 -9.83 9.60
N LYS A 20 -19.38 -9.16 9.62
CA LYS A 20 -19.97 -8.51 8.44
C LYS A 20 -19.08 -7.38 7.91
N PHE A 21 -18.46 -6.63 8.80
CA PHE A 21 -17.60 -5.51 8.43
C PHE A 21 -16.34 -6.00 7.70
N LYS A 22 -15.63 -6.94 8.30
CA LYS A 22 -14.44 -7.55 7.69
C LYS A 22 -14.77 -8.24 6.37
N LEU A 23 -15.89 -8.94 6.33
CA LEU A 23 -16.35 -9.61 5.10
C LEU A 23 -16.56 -8.62 3.96
N ALA A 24 -17.19 -7.47 4.24
CA ALA A 24 -17.43 -6.45 3.23
C ALA A 24 -16.12 -5.87 2.69
N VAL A 25 -15.14 -5.63 3.55
CA VAL A 25 -13.82 -5.12 3.15
C VAL A 25 -13.09 -6.14 2.28
N ILE A 26 -13.09 -7.41 2.69
CA ILE A 26 -12.43 -8.48 1.92
C ILE A 26 -13.09 -8.66 0.55
N ARG A 27 -14.42 -8.64 0.49
CA ARG A 27 -15.15 -8.74 -0.78
C ARG A 27 -14.80 -7.61 -1.73
N MET A 28 -14.63 -6.41 -1.22
CA MET A 28 -14.25 -5.25 -2.01
C MET A 28 -12.83 -5.41 -2.57
N MET A 29 -11.89 -5.88 -1.75
CA MET A 29 -10.53 -6.18 -2.22
C MET A 29 -10.54 -7.25 -3.32
N ARG A 30 -11.30 -8.32 -3.12
CA ARG A 30 -11.42 -9.39 -4.11
C ARG A 30 -12.04 -8.89 -5.43
N ALA A 31 -13.01 -7.99 -5.34
CA ALA A 31 -13.62 -7.40 -6.53
C ALA A 31 -12.61 -6.58 -7.32
N SER A 32 -11.77 -5.79 -6.65
CA SER A 32 -10.71 -5.03 -7.31
C SER A 32 -9.70 -5.94 -8.01
N VAL A 33 -9.31 -7.03 -7.36
CA VAL A 33 -8.41 -8.04 -7.95
C VAL A 33 -9.08 -8.67 -9.19
N LYS A 34 -10.33 -9.08 -9.05
CA LYS A 34 -11.08 -9.75 -10.11
C LYS A 34 -11.25 -8.84 -11.34
N ASN A 35 -11.53 -7.57 -11.11
CA ASN A 35 -11.69 -6.62 -12.20
C ASN A 35 -10.40 -6.48 -13.01
N LEU A 36 -9.25 -6.40 -12.36
CA LEU A 36 -7.97 -6.32 -13.07
C LEU A 36 -7.66 -7.64 -13.77
N GLU A 37 -7.99 -8.79 -13.18
CA GLU A 37 -7.82 -10.09 -13.83
C GLU A 37 -8.64 -10.18 -15.13
N ILE A 38 -9.85 -9.65 -15.11
CA ILE A 38 -10.71 -9.61 -16.30
C ILE A 38 -10.07 -8.73 -17.39
N ASP A 39 -9.56 -7.56 -17.01
CA ASP A 39 -8.93 -6.63 -17.97
C ASP A 39 -7.67 -7.24 -18.58
N LEU A 40 -6.86 -7.92 -17.78
CA LEU A 40 -5.60 -8.53 -18.23
C LEU A 40 -5.78 -9.93 -18.81
N LYS A 41 -6.96 -10.53 -18.62
CA LYS A 41 -7.30 -11.89 -19.06
C LYS A 41 -6.35 -12.96 -18.52
N ARG A 42 -5.91 -12.80 -17.29
CA ARG A 42 -5.05 -13.74 -16.57
C ARG A 42 -5.15 -13.53 -15.06
N PRO A 43 -4.75 -14.53 -14.25
CA PRO A 43 -4.62 -14.33 -12.81
C PRO A 43 -3.52 -13.32 -12.49
N LEU A 44 -3.66 -12.63 -11.36
CA LEU A 44 -2.65 -11.69 -10.87
C LEU A 44 -1.62 -12.43 -10.01
N ASP A 45 -0.36 -12.00 -10.09
CA ASP A 45 0.66 -12.42 -9.14
C ASP A 45 0.57 -11.59 -7.84
N ASP A 46 1.31 -11.99 -6.82
CA ASP A 46 1.29 -11.32 -5.52
C ASP A 46 1.72 -9.86 -5.61
N SER A 47 2.67 -9.54 -6.45
CA SER A 47 3.12 -8.17 -6.66
C SER A 47 2.00 -7.27 -7.17
N GLU A 48 1.21 -7.77 -8.11
CA GLU A 48 0.07 -7.04 -8.67
C GLU A 48 -1.05 -6.89 -7.63
N VAL A 49 -1.30 -7.93 -6.84
CA VAL A 49 -2.28 -7.86 -5.74
C VAL A 49 -1.84 -6.82 -4.70
N LEU A 50 -0.56 -6.81 -4.32
CA LEU A 50 -0.02 -5.82 -3.39
C LEU A 50 -0.19 -4.39 -3.90
N ASP A 51 0.01 -4.16 -5.20
CA ASP A 51 -0.21 -2.84 -5.80
C ASP A 51 -1.65 -2.38 -5.64
N ILE A 52 -2.60 -3.28 -5.86
CA ILE A 52 -4.03 -2.99 -5.68
C ILE A 52 -4.32 -2.63 -4.23
N LEU A 53 -3.85 -3.44 -3.28
CA LEU A 53 -4.09 -3.23 -1.86
C LEU A 53 -3.45 -1.94 -1.35
N SER A 54 -2.26 -1.62 -1.81
CA SER A 54 -1.56 -0.37 -1.48
C SER A 54 -2.34 0.85 -1.97
N ARG A 55 -2.91 0.77 -3.17
CA ARG A 55 -3.75 1.83 -3.73
C ARG A 55 -5.03 2.01 -2.94
N GLU A 56 -5.66 0.90 -2.54
CA GLU A 56 -6.86 0.93 -1.71
C GLU A 56 -6.60 1.60 -0.36
N ILE A 57 -5.46 1.31 0.26
CA ILE A 57 -5.05 1.95 1.51
C ILE A 57 -4.84 3.44 1.31
N LYS A 58 -4.14 3.83 0.24
CA LYS A 58 -3.87 5.24 -0.04
C LYS A 58 -5.14 6.03 -0.23
N GLN A 59 -6.10 5.51 -0.99
CA GLN A 59 -7.39 6.16 -1.21
C GLN A 59 -8.14 6.35 0.11
N ARG A 60 -8.11 5.34 1.00
CA ARG A 60 -8.76 5.44 2.30
C ARG A 60 -8.07 6.44 3.22
N LYS A 61 -6.75 6.52 3.19
CA LYS A 61 -6.00 7.52 3.96
C LYS A 61 -6.34 8.93 3.52
N ASP A 62 -6.47 9.16 2.21
CA ASP A 62 -6.85 10.45 1.67
C ASP A 62 -8.28 10.82 2.11
N SER A 63 -9.22 9.87 2.00
CA SER A 63 -10.60 10.05 2.46
C SER A 63 -10.68 10.31 3.96
N LEU A 64 -9.85 9.62 4.75
CA LEU A 64 -9.80 9.79 6.20
C LEU A 64 -9.41 11.22 6.57
N GLN A 65 -8.43 11.81 5.87
CA GLN A 65 -8.05 13.21 6.11
C GLN A 65 -9.20 14.17 5.78
N GLU A 66 -9.90 13.93 4.69
CA GLU A 66 -11.05 14.75 4.29
C GLU A 66 -12.18 14.65 5.33
N PHE A 67 -12.49 13.47 5.83
CA PHE A 67 -13.51 13.29 6.86
C PHE A 67 -13.10 13.88 8.21
N LYS A 68 -11.82 13.86 8.56
CA LYS A 68 -11.30 14.54 9.75
C LYS A 68 -11.55 16.04 9.66
N LYS A 69 -11.26 16.64 8.51
CA LYS A 69 -11.50 18.07 8.27
C LYS A 69 -12.99 18.41 8.36
N ALA A 70 -13.84 17.49 7.94
CA ALA A 70 -15.30 17.68 7.97
C ALA A 70 -15.92 17.37 9.34
N GLY A 71 -15.14 16.88 10.31
CA GLY A 71 -15.64 16.54 11.64
C GLY A 71 -16.49 15.27 11.67
N ARG A 72 -16.35 14.40 10.67
CA ARG A 72 -17.12 13.15 10.58
C ARG A 72 -16.37 12.01 11.25
N ASP A 73 -16.32 12.02 12.59
CA ASP A 73 -15.60 11.04 13.39
C ASP A 73 -16.10 9.61 13.19
N ASP A 74 -17.38 9.43 12.91
CA ASP A 74 -17.99 8.14 12.59
C ASP A 74 -17.35 7.49 11.35
N LEU A 75 -17.18 8.27 10.28
CA LEU A 75 -16.56 7.80 9.04
C LEU A 75 -15.06 7.60 9.19
N VAL A 76 -14.40 8.42 10.00
CA VAL A 76 -12.96 8.28 10.32
C VAL A 76 -12.71 6.94 11.01
N ALA A 77 -13.53 6.59 12.00
CA ALA A 77 -13.40 5.33 12.73
C ALA A 77 -13.54 4.12 11.81
N ASP A 78 -14.53 4.13 10.92
CA ASP A 78 -14.76 3.04 9.98
C ASP A 78 -13.59 2.89 9.00
N LEU A 79 -13.11 3.99 8.43
CA LEU A 79 -11.97 3.98 7.52
C LEU A 79 -10.69 3.47 8.19
N ALA A 80 -10.46 3.84 9.46
CA ALA A 80 -9.30 3.38 10.21
C ALA A 80 -9.31 1.85 10.35
N VAL A 81 -10.47 1.25 10.61
CA VAL A 81 -10.61 -0.20 10.69
C VAL A 81 -10.41 -0.86 9.33
N GLU A 82 -10.95 -0.29 8.25
CA GLU A 82 -10.74 -0.78 6.89
C GLU A 82 -9.24 -0.79 6.54
N ILE A 83 -8.53 0.29 6.82
CA ILE A 83 -7.09 0.40 6.59
C ILE A 83 -6.34 -0.69 7.36
N GLU A 84 -6.70 -0.93 8.61
CA GLU A 84 -6.07 -1.95 9.44
C GLU A 84 -6.27 -3.34 8.83
N ILE A 85 -7.48 -3.67 8.40
CA ILE A 85 -7.78 -4.96 7.76
C ILE A 85 -6.94 -5.16 6.50
N ILE A 86 -6.89 -4.17 5.63
CA ILE A 86 -6.14 -4.25 4.37
C ILE A 86 -4.63 -4.33 4.65
N SER A 87 -4.14 -3.57 5.62
CA SER A 87 -2.71 -3.52 5.98
C SER A 87 -2.16 -4.88 6.41
N GLN A 88 -2.98 -5.77 6.91
CA GLN A 88 -2.55 -7.11 7.32
C GLN A 88 -2.03 -7.97 6.16
N TYR A 89 -2.39 -7.62 4.93
CA TYR A 89 -1.93 -8.32 3.73
C TYR A 89 -0.62 -7.77 3.17
N LEU A 90 -0.21 -6.60 3.62
CA LEU A 90 1.03 -5.96 3.16
C LEU A 90 2.21 -6.41 4.01
N PRO A 91 3.45 -6.36 3.45
CA PRO A 91 4.66 -6.51 4.25
C PRO A 91 4.69 -5.47 5.37
N GLU A 92 5.51 -5.70 6.38
CA GLU A 92 5.71 -4.74 7.45
C GLU A 92 6.07 -3.37 6.87
N GLN A 93 5.33 -2.34 7.30
CA GLN A 93 5.53 -0.99 6.79
C GLN A 93 6.79 -0.37 7.38
N LEU A 94 7.52 0.37 6.55
CA LEU A 94 8.72 1.09 6.97
C LEU A 94 8.34 2.35 7.75
N THR A 95 9.09 2.63 8.82
CA THR A 95 9.00 3.93 9.51
C THR A 95 9.68 5.01 8.66
N GLU A 96 9.40 6.27 8.96
CA GLU A 96 10.06 7.39 8.27
C GLU A 96 11.58 7.33 8.41
N GLU A 97 12.06 6.96 9.60
CA GLU A 97 13.49 6.79 9.87
C GLU A 97 14.12 5.71 8.99
N GLU A 98 13.43 4.56 8.87
CA GLU A 98 13.87 3.45 8.02
C GLU A 98 13.87 3.84 6.54
N ILE A 99 12.85 4.58 6.09
CA ILE A 99 12.79 5.09 4.71
C ILE A 99 13.98 6.03 4.45
N GLN A 100 14.25 6.95 5.36
CA GLN A 100 15.34 7.89 5.24
C GLN A 100 16.69 7.19 5.16
N GLU A 101 16.91 6.16 5.97
CA GLU A 101 18.14 5.34 5.94
C GLU A 101 18.30 4.63 4.59
N ILE A 102 17.24 4.01 4.10
CA ILE A 102 17.25 3.30 2.82
C ILE A 102 17.54 4.26 1.67
N VAL A 103 16.92 5.44 1.67
CA VAL A 103 17.13 6.46 0.65
C VAL A 103 18.59 6.96 0.69
N THR A 104 19.09 7.28 1.87
CA THR A 104 20.48 7.76 2.07
C THR A 104 21.47 6.73 1.57
N GLN A 105 21.29 5.48 1.95
CA GLN A 105 22.17 4.39 1.55
C GLN A 105 22.15 4.18 0.03
N THR A 106 20.98 4.22 -0.58
CA THR A 106 20.82 4.02 -2.02
C THR A 106 21.48 5.16 -2.81
N ILE A 107 21.31 6.40 -2.36
CA ILE A 107 22.00 7.57 -2.96
C ILE A 107 23.52 7.38 -2.89
N HIS A 108 24.02 6.95 -1.75
CA HIS A 108 25.45 6.72 -1.55
C HIS A 108 25.98 5.60 -2.46
N GLU A 109 25.28 4.48 -2.53
CA GLU A 109 25.68 3.33 -3.37
C GLU A 109 25.73 3.68 -4.86
N LEU A 110 24.81 4.54 -5.32
CA LEU A 110 24.75 4.95 -6.72
C LEU A 110 25.69 6.12 -7.05
N GLY A 111 26.29 6.74 -6.03
CA GLY A 111 27.08 7.94 -6.22
C GLY A 111 26.25 9.11 -6.75
N ALA A 112 24.96 9.13 -6.46
CA ALA A 112 24.06 10.20 -6.90
C ALA A 112 24.35 11.49 -6.13
N SER A 113 24.35 12.64 -6.82
CA SER A 113 24.69 13.90 -6.20
C SER A 113 23.73 15.04 -6.50
N SER A 114 22.88 14.90 -7.51
CA SER A 114 21.98 15.96 -7.94
C SER A 114 20.61 15.41 -8.30
N LYS A 115 19.65 16.32 -8.46
CA LYS A 115 18.28 15.98 -8.89
C LYS A 115 18.23 15.34 -10.29
N ALA A 116 19.26 15.50 -11.09
CA ALA A 116 19.37 14.82 -12.38
C ALA A 116 19.41 13.29 -12.22
N ASP A 117 19.87 12.81 -11.07
CA ASP A 117 19.97 11.37 -10.74
C ASP A 117 18.69 10.82 -10.15
N MET A 118 17.64 11.62 -10.00
CA MET A 118 16.41 11.24 -9.29
C MET A 118 15.75 9.99 -9.86
N GLY A 119 15.63 9.89 -11.18
CA GLY A 119 15.04 8.73 -11.83
C GLY A 119 15.81 7.44 -11.54
N LYS A 120 17.13 7.53 -11.55
CA LYS A 120 18.03 6.42 -11.23
C LYS A 120 17.89 5.96 -9.79
N VAL A 121 17.83 6.92 -8.86
CA VAL A 121 17.62 6.63 -7.42
C VAL A 121 16.24 6.00 -7.19
N MET A 122 15.19 6.57 -7.77
CA MET A 122 13.83 6.04 -7.62
C MET A 122 13.72 4.62 -8.16
N SER A 123 14.32 4.33 -9.31
CA SER A 123 14.34 2.98 -9.89
C SER A 123 15.01 1.97 -8.97
N ALA A 124 16.09 2.36 -8.30
CA ALA A 124 16.79 1.50 -7.35
C ALA A 124 16.02 1.32 -6.04
N LEU A 125 15.23 2.33 -5.64
CA LEU A 125 14.43 2.28 -4.41
C LEU A 125 13.16 1.45 -4.55
N MET A 126 12.57 1.39 -5.74
CA MET A 126 11.30 0.68 -5.96
C MET A 126 11.27 -0.74 -5.39
N PRO A 127 12.25 -1.62 -5.68
CA PRO A 127 12.23 -2.98 -5.13
C PRO A 127 12.34 -3.04 -3.60
N LYS A 128 12.97 -2.02 -3.01
CA LYS A 128 13.21 -1.97 -1.56
C LYS A 128 12.01 -1.46 -0.78
N THR A 129 11.17 -0.64 -1.40
CA THR A 129 10.09 0.08 -0.72
C THR A 129 8.69 -0.31 -1.19
N LYS A 130 8.57 -1.05 -2.27
CA LYS A 130 7.27 -1.44 -2.85
C LYS A 130 6.41 -2.20 -1.84
N GLY A 131 5.20 -1.70 -1.60
CA GLY A 131 4.27 -2.28 -0.64
C GLY A 131 4.63 -2.03 0.83
N ARG A 132 5.79 -1.40 1.11
CA ARG A 132 6.28 -1.13 2.47
C ARG A 132 6.31 0.34 2.83
N ALA A 133 6.22 1.23 1.84
CA ALA A 133 6.23 2.67 2.04
C ALA A 133 5.41 3.36 0.95
N ASP A 134 4.83 4.52 1.28
CA ASP A 134 4.16 5.37 0.30
C ASP A 134 5.21 5.95 -0.65
N GLY A 135 5.04 5.73 -1.96
CA GLY A 135 5.93 6.23 -2.99
C GLY A 135 6.10 7.75 -2.97
N LYS A 136 5.06 8.48 -2.60
CA LYS A 136 5.11 9.93 -2.46
C LYS A 136 6.06 10.36 -1.34
N LEU A 137 6.02 9.68 -0.21
CA LEU A 137 6.90 9.94 0.93
C LEU A 137 8.35 9.62 0.58
N VAL A 138 8.60 8.49 -0.09
CA VAL A 138 9.92 8.10 -0.58
C VAL A 138 10.46 9.19 -1.51
N ASN A 139 9.64 9.66 -2.44
CA ASN A 139 10.00 10.72 -3.38
C ASN A 139 10.40 12.01 -2.65
N GLN A 140 9.65 12.40 -1.62
CA GLN A 140 9.95 13.58 -0.81
C GLN A 140 11.32 13.47 -0.15
N PHE A 141 11.66 12.32 0.42
CA PHE A 141 12.98 12.11 1.02
C PHE A 141 14.11 12.17 -0.01
N VAL A 142 13.88 11.61 -1.20
CA VAL A 142 14.86 11.68 -2.30
C VAL A 142 15.10 13.13 -2.69
N GLN A 143 14.04 13.93 -2.86
CA GLN A 143 14.15 15.34 -3.20
C GLN A 143 14.91 16.15 -2.13
N GLN A 144 14.70 15.84 -0.86
CA GLN A 144 15.38 16.52 0.24
C GLN A 144 16.87 16.18 0.32
N LEU A 145 17.23 14.95 0.00
CA LEU A 145 18.60 14.45 0.12
C LEU A 145 19.45 14.68 -1.14
N LEU A 146 18.84 14.81 -2.31
CA LEU A 146 19.51 15.19 -3.55
C LEU A 146 19.51 16.71 -3.70
N LYS A 147 20.67 17.27 -3.95
CA LYS A 147 20.84 18.73 -4.07
C LYS A 147 20.87 19.20 -5.52
#